data_f745d5863ad79ef2eead31447548c805
#
_entry.id   f745d5863ad79ef2eead31447548c805
#
_cell.length_a   1.000
_cell.length_b   1.000
_cell.length_c   1.000
_cell.angle_alpha   90.00
_cell.angle_beta   90.00
_cell.angle_gamma   90.00
#
_symmetry.space_group_name_H-M   'P 1'
#
loop_
_entity.id
_entity.type
_entity.pdbx_description
1 polymer ?
#
loop_
_entity_poly.entity_id
_entity_poly.type
_entity_poly.pdbx_seq_one_letter_code
_entity_poly.pdbx_strand_id
1 'polypeptide(L)'
;DVVPDIVVMGKPIGNGHPLAAVVVTNEIAEAFNNGLEYFNTFGGNPVSMAAGLAVLDVIETEKMQQHAFETGNYLMNGLRMLMNKFPIIGDVRGYGLFIGAELVRSRETLEPAVPEIDIVVEQMKDRGFLVSTDGPLHNVLKIKPPMVFSKENAAALITNLDAILSEL
;
A
#
# COMPACT_ATOMS: atom_id res chain seq x y z
N ASP A 1 1.50 -13.13 -16.12
CA ASP A 1 0.58 -12.05 -15.78
C ASP A 1 -0.84 -12.62 -15.69
N VAL A 2 -1.61 -12.15 -14.71
CA VAL A 2 -3.04 -12.49 -14.57
C VAL A 2 -3.84 -11.26 -14.96
N VAL A 3 -4.73 -11.41 -15.94
CA VAL A 3 -5.69 -10.38 -16.32
C VAL A 3 -7.02 -10.74 -15.64
N PRO A 4 -7.50 -9.96 -14.66
CA PRO A 4 -8.75 -10.27 -13.98
C PRO A 4 -9.97 -9.98 -14.86
N ASP A 5 -11.00 -10.80 -14.73
CA ASP A 5 -12.28 -10.58 -15.40
C ASP A 5 -13.15 -9.52 -14.71
N ILE A 6 -12.95 -9.35 -13.40
CA ILE A 6 -13.66 -8.38 -12.55
C ILE A 6 -12.65 -7.65 -11.67
N VAL A 7 -12.64 -6.31 -11.72
CA VAL A 7 -11.86 -5.45 -10.84
C VAL A 7 -12.79 -4.56 -10.01
N VAL A 8 -12.69 -4.67 -8.69
CA VAL A 8 -13.43 -3.82 -7.75
C VAL A 8 -12.49 -2.80 -7.14
N MET A 9 -12.82 -1.53 -7.29
CA MET A 9 -12.04 -0.40 -6.76
C MET A 9 -12.90 0.42 -5.81
N GLY A 10 -12.32 0.86 -4.70
CA GLY A 10 -13.02 1.67 -3.72
C GLY A 10 -12.06 2.56 -2.93
N LYS A 11 -12.54 3.20 -1.87
CA LYS A 11 -11.78 4.04 -0.95
C LYS A 11 -10.88 5.09 -1.65
N PRO A 12 -9.61 4.79 -1.99
CA PRO A 12 -8.67 5.78 -2.53
C PRO A 12 -9.01 6.25 -3.95
N ILE A 13 -9.88 5.55 -4.71
CA ILE A 13 -10.14 5.91 -6.11
C ILE A 13 -10.73 7.30 -6.27
N GLY A 14 -11.44 7.80 -5.27
CA GLY A 14 -11.99 9.16 -5.25
C GLY A 14 -11.08 10.19 -4.57
N ASN A 15 -9.88 9.80 -4.08
CA ASN A 15 -8.94 10.65 -3.37
C ASN A 15 -9.59 11.53 -2.27
N GLY A 16 -10.42 10.90 -1.41
CA GLY A 16 -11.19 11.56 -0.36
C GLY A 16 -12.65 11.80 -0.70
N HIS A 17 -13.05 11.77 -1.98
CA HIS A 17 -14.44 11.75 -2.37
C HIS A 17 -15.00 10.32 -2.32
N PRO A 18 -16.22 10.11 -1.75
CA PRO A 18 -16.82 8.77 -1.72
C PRO A 18 -17.10 8.24 -3.12
N LEU A 19 -16.29 7.31 -3.58
CA LEU A 19 -16.38 6.72 -4.91
C LEU A 19 -15.94 5.26 -4.89
N ALA A 20 -16.65 4.43 -5.63
CA ALA A 20 -16.27 3.06 -5.93
C ALA A 20 -16.59 2.75 -7.39
N ALA A 21 -15.90 1.80 -7.97
CA ALA A 21 -16.13 1.33 -9.33
C ALA A 21 -15.92 -0.18 -9.41
N VAL A 22 -16.70 -0.81 -10.30
CA VAL A 22 -16.49 -2.19 -10.72
C VAL A 22 -16.25 -2.18 -12.22
N VAL A 23 -15.14 -2.72 -12.65
CA VAL A 23 -14.77 -2.89 -14.06
C VAL A 23 -14.86 -4.37 -14.38
N VAL A 24 -15.53 -4.71 -15.47
CA VAL A 24 -15.73 -6.09 -15.90
C VAL A 24 -15.46 -6.23 -17.40
N THR A 25 -15.25 -7.46 -17.87
CA THR A 25 -15.21 -7.76 -19.30
C THR A 25 -16.59 -7.52 -19.94
N ASN A 26 -16.61 -7.30 -21.25
CA ASN A 26 -17.86 -7.13 -21.99
C ASN A 26 -18.80 -8.33 -21.83
N GLU A 27 -18.26 -9.55 -21.82
CA GLU A 27 -19.04 -10.79 -21.65
C GLU A 27 -19.79 -10.81 -20.31
N ILE A 28 -19.13 -10.39 -19.23
CA ILE A 28 -19.78 -10.31 -17.91
C ILE A 28 -20.81 -9.19 -17.88
N ALA A 29 -20.53 -8.04 -18.50
CA ALA A 29 -21.48 -6.94 -18.60
C ALA A 29 -22.74 -7.35 -19.37
N GLU A 30 -22.60 -8.07 -20.48
CA GLU A 30 -23.73 -8.59 -21.28
C GLU A 30 -24.54 -9.64 -20.51
N ALA A 31 -23.87 -10.55 -19.78
CA ALA A 31 -24.55 -11.52 -18.93
C ALA A 31 -25.31 -10.87 -17.76
N PHE A 32 -24.81 -9.76 -17.23
CA PHE A 32 -25.51 -8.99 -16.21
C PHE A 32 -26.74 -8.26 -16.74
N ASN A 33 -26.75 -7.89 -18.02
CA ASN A 33 -27.89 -7.27 -18.68
C ASN A 33 -28.98 -8.33 -19.05
N ASN A 34 -29.56 -8.95 -18.03
CA ASN A 34 -30.45 -10.10 -18.10
C ASN A 34 -31.95 -9.72 -18.15
N GLY A 35 -32.25 -8.43 -18.34
CA GLY A 35 -33.62 -7.91 -18.37
C GLY A 35 -34.23 -7.62 -17.01
N LEU A 36 -33.53 -7.88 -15.90
CA LEU A 36 -33.96 -7.44 -14.59
C LEU A 36 -33.53 -5.98 -14.39
N GLU A 37 -34.37 -5.20 -13.72
CA GLU A 37 -34.06 -3.81 -13.39
C GLU A 37 -32.91 -3.75 -12.40
N TYR A 38 -31.85 -2.99 -12.74
CA TYR A 38 -30.78 -2.59 -11.81
C TYR A 38 -30.94 -1.09 -11.49
N PHE A 39 -31.15 -0.78 -10.24
CA PHE A 39 -31.32 0.59 -9.77
C PHE A 39 -30.31 0.94 -8.69
N ASN A 40 -29.68 2.10 -8.85
CA ASN A 40 -28.75 2.66 -7.87
C ASN A 40 -28.94 4.18 -7.82
N THR A 41 -29.49 4.71 -6.72
CA THR A 41 -29.84 6.12 -6.58
C THR A 41 -28.65 7.07 -6.79
N PHE A 42 -27.49 6.73 -6.26
CA PHE A 42 -26.30 7.58 -6.29
C PHE A 42 -25.25 7.14 -7.30
N GLY A 43 -25.37 5.95 -7.87
CA GLY A 43 -24.44 5.44 -8.88
C GLY A 43 -24.45 6.32 -10.13
N GLY A 44 -23.25 6.66 -10.62
CA GLY A 44 -23.09 7.47 -11.83
C GLY A 44 -23.49 8.94 -11.68
N ASN A 45 -23.64 9.47 -10.45
CA ASN A 45 -23.95 10.88 -10.27
C ASN A 45 -22.83 11.78 -10.81
N PRO A 46 -23.17 12.95 -11.43
CA PRO A 46 -22.17 13.77 -12.13
C PRO A 46 -21.04 14.29 -11.25
N VAL A 47 -21.30 14.57 -9.98
CA VAL A 47 -20.28 15.11 -9.06
C VAL A 47 -19.21 14.06 -8.76
N SER A 48 -19.63 12.85 -8.40
CA SER A 48 -18.69 11.75 -8.14
C SER A 48 -17.94 11.34 -9.41
N MET A 49 -18.59 11.35 -10.55
CA MET A 49 -17.93 11.04 -11.84
C MET A 49 -16.89 12.08 -12.20
N ALA A 50 -17.17 13.37 -12.02
CA ALA A 50 -16.20 14.45 -12.25
C ALA A 50 -15.00 14.34 -11.30
N ALA A 51 -15.23 14.04 -10.02
CA ALA A 51 -14.15 13.80 -9.06
C ALA A 51 -13.28 12.60 -9.44
N GLY A 52 -13.91 11.49 -9.85
CA GLY A 52 -13.18 10.30 -10.28
C GLY A 52 -12.34 10.53 -11.53
N LEU A 53 -12.88 11.22 -12.53
CA LEU A 53 -12.14 11.58 -13.74
C LEU A 53 -10.94 12.47 -13.43
N ALA A 54 -11.10 13.48 -12.57
CA ALA A 54 -10.01 14.35 -12.16
C ALA A 54 -8.87 13.57 -11.47
N VAL A 55 -9.20 12.55 -10.67
CA VAL A 55 -8.18 11.67 -10.05
C VAL A 55 -7.43 10.86 -11.12
N LEU A 56 -8.15 10.30 -12.10
CA LEU A 56 -7.52 9.54 -13.19
C LEU A 56 -6.62 10.43 -14.05
N ASP A 57 -7.06 11.64 -14.37
CA ASP A 57 -6.28 12.62 -15.13
C ASP A 57 -4.95 12.96 -14.42
N VAL A 58 -4.97 13.15 -13.10
CA VAL A 58 -3.76 13.40 -12.31
C VAL A 58 -2.85 12.17 -12.30
N ILE A 59 -3.40 10.97 -12.09
CA ILE A 59 -2.61 9.73 -12.10
C ILE A 59 -1.87 9.57 -13.44
N GLU A 60 -2.52 9.86 -14.55
CA GLU A 60 -1.94 9.73 -15.88
C GLU A 60 -0.94 10.85 -16.19
N THR A 61 -1.35 12.12 -16.01
CA THR A 61 -0.54 13.28 -16.38
C THR A 61 0.73 13.42 -15.54
N GLU A 62 0.64 13.11 -14.23
CA GLU A 62 1.78 13.15 -13.30
C GLU A 62 2.54 11.82 -13.24
N LYS A 63 2.15 10.83 -14.05
CA LYS A 63 2.78 9.48 -14.09
C LYS A 63 2.93 8.83 -12.72
N MET A 64 1.87 8.96 -11.89
CA MET A 64 1.90 8.55 -10.50
C MET A 64 2.20 7.06 -10.31
N GLN A 65 1.78 6.19 -11.24
CA GLN A 65 2.08 4.75 -11.19
C GLN A 65 3.58 4.49 -11.37
N GLN A 66 4.23 5.16 -12.32
CA GLN A 66 5.68 5.04 -12.52
C GLN A 66 6.43 5.57 -11.31
N HIS A 67 6.05 6.73 -10.79
CA HIS A 67 6.63 7.31 -9.58
C HIS A 67 6.53 6.36 -8.38
N ALA A 68 5.35 5.79 -8.15
CA ALA A 68 5.13 4.82 -7.06
C ALA A 68 6.01 3.56 -7.23
N PHE A 69 6.17 3.07 -8.46
CA PHE A 69 7.04 1.93 -8.74
C PHE A 69 8.52 2.24 -8.47
N GLU A 70 9.02 3.37 -8.97
CA GLU A 70 10.43 3.76 -8.79
C GLU A 70 10.77 4.06 -7.33
N THR A 71 9.92 4.83 -6.64
CA THR A 71 10.11 5.18 -5.23
C THR A 71 9.94 3.95 -4.34
N GLY A 72 8.98 3.08 -4.66
CA GLY A 72 8.78 1.82 -3.95
C GLY A 72 9.97 0.87 -4.08
N ASN A 73 10.55 0.75 -5.27
CA ASN A 73 11.77 -0.04 -5.47
C ASN A 73 12.96 0.53 -4.68
N TYR A 74 13.11 1.85 -4.64
CA TYR A 74 14.13 2.50 -3.83
C TYR A 74 13.94 2.15 -2.34
N LEU A 75 12.72 2.28 -1.83
CA LEU A 75 12.40 1.96 -0.43
C LEU A 75 12.60 0.48 -0.12
N MET A 76 12.12 -0.43 -0.96
CA MET A 76 12.32 -1.87 -0.77
C MET A 76 13.80 -2.27 -0.77
N ASN A 77 14.61 -1.66 -1.62
CA ASN A 77 16.05 -1.92 -1.63
C ASN A 77 16.71 -1.44 -0.33
N GLY A 78 16.32 -0.27 0.18
CA GLY A 78 16.78 0.21 1.49
C GLY A 78 16.38 -0.73 2.63
N LEU A 79 15.13 -1.19 2.64
CA LEU A 79 14.66 -2.17 3.63
C LEU A 79 15.38 -3.52 3.54
N ARG A 80 15.71 -3.99 2.33
CA ARG A 80 16.52 -5.20 2.14
C ARG A 80 17.96 -5.01 2.64
N MET A 81 18.53 -3.82 2.51
CA MET A 81 19.82 -3.51 3.13
C MET A 81 19.74 -3.59 4.66
N LEU A 82 18.66 -3.06 5.27
CA LEU A 82 18.41 -3.22 6.69
C LEU A 82 18.21 -4.69 7.08
N MET A 83 17.50 -5.47 6.27
CA MET A 83 17.33 -6.92 6.47
C MET A 83 18.68 -7.65 6.50
N ASN A 84 19.65 -7.24 5.69
CA ASN A 84 21.02 -7.80 5.76
C ASN A 84 21.76 -7.41 7.04
N LYS A 85 21.49 -6.24 7.58
CA LYS A 85 22.11 -5.71 8.81
C LYS A 85 21.45 -6.27 10.08
N PHE A 86 20.12 -6.40 10.07
CA PHE A 86 19.32 -6.76 11.24
C PHE A 86 18.61 -8.11 11.04
N PRO A 87 19.02 -9.17 11.77
CA PRO A 87 18.38 -10.48 11.67
C PRO A 87 16.89 -10.50 11.99
N ILE A 88 16.41 -9.52 12.77
CA ILE A 88 15.00 -9.39 13.14
C ILE A 88 14.07 -9.13 11.94
N ILE A 89 14.58 -8.58 10.82
CA ILE A 89 13.80 -8.46 9.60
C ILE A 89 13.85 -9.80 8.86
N GLY A 90 12.77 -10.55 8.88
CA GLY A 90 12.66 -11.87 8.26
C GLY A 90 12.39 -11.81 6.75
N ASP A 91 11.58 -10.85 6.31
CA ASP A 91 11.21 -10.68 4.90
C ASP A 91 10.87 -9.23 4.56
N VAL A 92 11.12 -8.85 3.30
CA VAL A 92 10.72 -7.55 2.72
C VAL A 92 10.06 -7.80 1.38
N ARG A 93 8.77 -7.52 1.29
CA ARG A 93 7.93 -7.76 0.11
C ARG A 93 7.04 -6.57 -0.20
N GLY A 94 6.57 -6.49 -1.44
CA GLY A 94 5.64 -5.45 -1.86
C GLY A 94 5.70 -5.16 -3.35
N TYR A 95 4.86 -4.22 -3.76
CA TYR A 95 4.83 -3.70 -5.12
C TYR A 95 4.51 -2.20 -5.08
N GLY A 96 5.30 -1.39 -5.79
CA GLY A 96 5.19 0.06 -5.70
C GLY A 96 5.32 0.54 -4.25
N LEU A 97 4.43 1.42 -3.81
CA LEU A 97 4.39 1.97 -2.45
C LEU A 97 3.53 1.14 -1.47
N PHE A 98 3.21 -0.11 -1.79
CA PHE A 98 2.56 -1.02 -0.87
C PHE A 98 3.56 -2.09 -0.42
N ILE A 99 4.17 -1.89 0.74
CA ILE A 99 5.35 -2.62 1.21
C ILE A 99 5.10 -3.15 2.62
N GLY A 100 5.57 -4.38 2.87
CA GLY A 100 5.63 -5.01 4.17
C GLY A 100 7.05 -5.41 4.53
N ALA A 101 7.46 -5.11 5.76
CA ALA A 101 8.67 -5.65 6.36
C ALA A 101 8.27 -6.53 7.56
N GLU A 102 8.50 -7.84 7.46
CA GLU A 102 8.10 -8.81 8.47
C GLU A 102 9.20 -8.96 9.53
N LEU A 103 8.82 -8.78 10.79
CA LEU A 103 9.75 -8.92 11.92
C LEU A 103 9.57 -10.27 12.58
N VAL A 104 10.69 -10.99 12.74
CA VAL A 104 10.77 -12.30 13.35
C VAL A 104 11.95 -12.36 14.34
N ARG A 105 11.80 -13.10 15.43
CA ARG A 105 12.88 -13.35 16.38
C ARG A 105 13.91 -14.34 15.84
N SER A 106 13.47 -15.21 14.96
CA SER A 106 14.30 -16.20 14.28
C SER A 106 13.84 -16.41 12.85
N ARG A 107 14.77 -16.33 11.90
CA ARG A 107 14.48 -16.64 10.49
C ARG A 107 14.31 -18.13 10.21
N GLU A 108 14.71 -18.99 11.14
CA GLU A 108 14.56 -20.45 11.01
C GLU A 108 13.19 -20.90 11.47
N THR A 109 12.74 -20.39 12.63
CA THR A 109 11.45 -20.77 13.24
C THR A 109 10.30 -19.86 12.83
N LEU A 110 10.61 -18.68 12.25
CA LEU A 110 9.67 -17.60 11.91
C LEU A 110 8.85 -17.12 13.11
N GLU A 111 9.38 -17.21 14.32
CA GLU A 111 8.74 -16.71 15.52
C GLU A 111 8.46 -15.21 15.38
N PRO A 112 7.20 -14.76 15.48
CA PRO A 112 6.83 -13.36 15.26
C PRO A 112 7.38 -12.44 16.36
N ALA A 113 8.00 -11.34 15.97
CA ALA A 113 8.56 -10.33 16.87
C ALA A 113 7.53 -9.24 17.19
N VAL A 114 6.40 -9.61 17.83
CA VAL A 114 5.27 -8.69 18.08
C VAL A 114 5.63 -7.58 19.08
N PRO A 115 6.23 -7.84 20.24
CA PRO A 115 6.65 -6.77 21.16
C PRO A 115 7.65 -5.80 20.53
N GLU A 116 8.56 -6.33 19.73
CA GLU A 116 9.60 -5.55 19.06
C GLU A 116 9.01 -4.64 17.97
N ILE A 117 8.03 -5.12 17.20
CA ILE A 117 7.38 -4.29 16.18
C ILE A 117 6.51 -3.19 16.79
N ASP A 118 5.89 -3.43 17.95
CA ASP A 118 5.15 -2.40 18.67
C ASP A 118 6.06 -1.25 19.11
N ILE A 119 7.27 -1.57 19.58
CA ILE A 119 8.30 -0.56 19.90
C ILE A 119 8.69 0.23 18.64
N VAL A 120 8.89 -0.49 17.51
CA VAL A 120 9.22 0.15 16.22
C VAL A 120 8.12 1.13 15.80
N VAL A 121 6.86 0.72 15.86
CA VAL A 121 5.71 1.57 15.47
C VAL A 121 5.64 2.82 16.32
N GLU A 122 5.76 2.70 17.65
CA GLU A 122 5.72 3.85 18.56
C GLU A 122 6.91 4.80 18.34
N GLN A 123 8.13 4.28 18.20
CA GLN A 123 9.30 5.11 17.96
C GLN A 123 9.28 5.77 16.57
N MET A 124 8.75 5.10 15.55
CA MET A 124 8.54 5.71 14.23
C MET A 124 7.54 6.87 14.30
N LYS A 125 6.44 6.71 15.04
CA LYS A 125 5.48 7.79 15.29
C LYS A 125 6.15 9.00 15.95
N ASP A 126 6.97 8.79 16.98
CA ASP A 126 7.68 9.86 17.69
C ASP A 126 8.68 10.60 16.78
N ARG A 127 9.15 9.94 15.73
CA ARG A 127 10.02 10.50 14.68
C ARG A 127 9.25 11.06 13.47
N GLY A 128 7.91 11.11 13.55
CA GLY A 128 7.03 11.72 12.53
C GLY A 128 6.59 10.78 11.42
N PHE A 129 6.74 9.45 11.58
CA PHE A 129 6.30 8.46 10.61
C PHE A 129 5.13 7.64 11.17
N LEU A 130 3.95 7.81 10.59
CA LEU A 130 2.79 7.00 10.94
C LEU A 130 2.81 5.70 10.12
N VAL A 131 3.22 4.62 10.76
CA VAL A 131 3.18 3.26 10.24
C VAL A 131 2.27 2.40 11.10
N SER A 132 1.90 1.22 10.62
CA SER A 132 1.07 0.29 11.37
C SER A 132 1.52 -1.15 11.14
N THR A 133 0.98 -2.07 11.92
CA THR A 133 1.17 -3.50 11.72
C THR A 133 0.07 -4.12 10.85
N ASP A 134 0.37 -5.24 10.22
CA ASP A 134 -0.56 -6.06 9.45
C ASP A 134 -0.21 -7.55 9.56
N GLY A 135 -1.00 -8.38 8.87
CA GLY A 135 -0.87 -9.83 8.88
C GLY A 135 -1.52 -10.51 10.09
N PRO A 136 -1.76 -11.83 10.01
CA PRO A 136 -2.47 -12.58 11.04
C PRO A 136 -1.73 -12.65 12.38
N LEU A 137 -0.42 -12.47 12.37
CA LEU A 137 0.43 -12.48 13.56
C LEU A 137 0.84 -11.08 14.02
N HIS A 138 0.34 -10.01 13.37
CA HIS A 138 0.64 -8.61 13.70
C HIS A 138 2.13 -8.24 13.74
N ASN A 139 2.96 -8.96 12.98
CA ASN A 139 4.42 -8.79 12.95
C ASN A 139 4.96 -8.23 11.63
N VAL A 140 4.07 -7.76 10.74
CA VAL A 140 4.44 -7.11 9.49
C VAL A 140 4.30 -5.60 9.62
N LEU A 141 5.40 -4.87 9.55
CA LEU A 141 5.38 -3.40 9.45
C LEU A 141 4.80 -3.02 8.08
N LYS A 142 3.59 -2.46 8.10
CA LYS A 142 2.91 -2.01 6.89
C LYS A 142 3.33 -0.59 6.53
N ILE A 143 3.95 -0.44 5.38
CA ILE A 143 4.41 0.83 4.84
C ILE A 143 3.60 1.11 3.58
N LYS A 144 2.65 2.05 3.69
CA LYS A 144 1.76 2.44 2.59
C LYS A 144 1.61 3.97 2.57
N PRO A 145 2.65 4.70 2.16
CA PRO A 145 2.62 6.15 2.08
C PRO A 145 1.73 6.64 0.93
N PRO A 146 1.37 7.94 0.91
CA PRO A 146 0.67 8.52 -0.23
C PRO A 146 1.52 8.47 -1.50
N MET A 147 0.88 8.47 -2.67
CA MET A 147 1.58 8.31 -3.96
C MET A 147 2.58 9.43 -4.28
N VAL A 148 2.49 10.57 -3.61
CA VAL A 148 3.46 11.69 -3.70
C VAL A 148 4.71 11.53 -2.83
N PHE A 149 4.84 10.40 -2.14
CA PHE A 149 5.99 10.10 -1.26
C PHE A 149 7.29 10.07 -2.07
N SER A 150 8.25 10.93 -1.69
CA SER A 150 9.48 11.10 -2.45
C SER A 150 10.59 10.11 -2.03
N LYS A 151 11.67 10.05 -2.83
CA LYS A 151 12.86 9.27 -2.47
C LYS A 151 13.57 9.82 -1.23
N GLU A 152 13.49 11.15 -1.00
CA GLU A 152 14.01 11.78 0.21
C GLU A 152 13.23 11.33 1.45
N ASN A 153 11.90 11.26 1.34
CA ASN A 153 11.04 10.74 2.41
C ASN A 153 11.34 9.25 2.67
N ALA A 154 11.56 8.47 1.61
CA ALA A 154 11.94 7.07 1.72
C ALA A 154 13.31 6.90 2.41
N ALA A 155 14.30 7.72 2.05
CA ALA A 155 15.60 7.72 2.70
C ALA A 155 15.51 8.09 4.19
N ALA A 156 14.69 9.08 4.53
CA ALA A 156 14.45 9.47 5.92
C ALA A 156 13.78 8.34 6.72
N LEU A 157 12.80 7.64 6.14
CA LEU A 157 12.17 6.47 6.76
C LEU A 157 13.19 5.37 7.03
N ILE A 158 14.02 5.02 6.04
CA ILE A 158 15.07 3.98 6.18
C ILE A 158 16.05 4.37 7.28
N THR A 159 16.52 5.62 7.32
CA THR A 159 17.47 6.11 8.32
C THR A 159 16.90 6.03 9.73
N ASN A 160 15.65 6.43 9.92
CA ASN A 160 14.99 6.36 11.23
C ASN A 160 14.75 4.92 11.67
N LEU A 161 14.36 4.05 10.75
CA LEU A 161 14.18 2.63 11.03
C LEU A 161 15.51 1.95 11.37
N ASP A 162 16.60 2.29 10.67
CA ASP A 162 17.96 1.82 11.00
C ASP A 162 18.38 2.19 12.42
N ALA A 163 18.16 3.43 12.82
CA ALA A 163 18.44 3.90 14.17
C ALA A 163 17.64 3.14 15.24
N ILE A 164 16.32 2.97 15.00
CA ILE A 164 15.44 2.24 15.94
C ILE A 164 15.87 0.79 16.08
N LEU A 165 16.11 0.09 14.98
CA LEU A 165 16.53 -1.31 14.99
C LEU A 165 17.92 -1.52 15.62
N SER A 166 18.76 -0.48 15.67
CA SER A 166 20.07 -0.53 16.33
C SER A 166 19.96 -0.42 17.84
N GLU A 167 18.82 0.01 18.37
CA GLU A 167 18.54 0.19 19.80
C GLU A 167 17.71 -0.97 20.40
N LEU A 168 17.19 -1.89 19.55
CA LEU A 168 16.47 -3.09 19.97
C LEU A 168 17.42 -4.21 20.38
#